data_364155536423566965c3843560116790
#
_entry.id   364155536423566965c3843560116790
#
_cell.length_a   1.000
_cell.length_b   1.000
_cell.length_c   1.000
_cell.angle_alpha   90.00
_cell.angle_beta   90.00
_cell.angle_gamma   90.00
#
_symmetry.space_group_name_H-M   'P 1'
#
loop_
_entity.id
_entity.type
_entity.pdbx_description
1 polymer ?
#
loop_
_entity_poly.entity_id
_entity_poly.type
_entity_poly.pdbx_seq_one_letter_code
_entity_poly.pdbx_strand_id
1 'polypeptide(L)'
;MTKEYLGLIEKTLDEVLPKSGGRPAELSAAMRYAVGTGGKRIRPLICLASAVAVGGSAEDARYPAAAIELLHNYTLVHDDLPAMDNDMERRGKPTVWTKFGEANAILVGDALQALAFEAAANAPRNVAEIIAALGAAGVGVVQGQVEDIARVCAPGSDVPSVPNVPDVSFIYTHKTADLFVAAATMGGYAGGGDAASVEKLRAFALNLGLAFQYEDDLLDGDSPYSREKTEALVRETTAASIAALAGLPGDTSFLKALAEKLVGRSV
;
A
#
# COMPACT_ATOMS: atom_id res chain seq x y z
N MET A 1 -1.15 -2.99 -21.36
CA MET A 1 -0.35 -2.75 -20.13
C MET A 1 -1.19 -2.89 -18.85
N THR A 2 -2.14 -1.99 -18.50
CA THR A 2 -2.91 -2.12 -17.23
C THR A 2 -3.61 -3.47 -17.08
N LYS A 3 -4.34 -3.93 -18.12
CA LYS A 3 -5.05 -5.23 -18.08
C LYS A 3 -4.08 -6.42 -17.95
N GLU A 4 -2.94 -6.35 -18.56
CA GLU A 4 -1.88 -7.35 -18.49
C GLU A 4 -1.24 -7.42 -17.10
N TYR A 5 -0.89 -6.26 -16.54
CA TYR A 5 -0.36 -6.17 -15.16
C TYR A 5 -1.38 -6.69 -14.14
N LEU A 6 -2.65 -6.30 -14.26
CA LEU A 6 -3.70 -6.84 -13.39
C LEU A 6 -3.82 -8.36 -13.53
N GLY A 7 -3.75 -8.90 -14.73
CA GLY A 7 -3.75 -10.35 -14.94
C GLY A 7 -2.59 -11.06 -14.25
N LEU A 8 -1.38 -10.48 -14.31
CA LEU A 8 -0.20 -11.02 -13.63
C LEU A 8 -0.34 -10.94 -12.10
N ILE A 9 -0.85 -9.83 -11.57
CA ILE A 9 -1.09 -9.64 -10.13
C ILE A 9 -2.09 -10.67 -9.61
N GLU A 10 -3.27 -10.77 -10.23
CA GLU A 10 -4.31 -11.69 -9.76
C GLU A 10 -3.87 -13.16 -9.87
N LYS A 11 -3.17 -13.53 -10.94
CA LYS A 11 -2.58 -14.86 -11.08
C LYS A 11 -1.59 -15.17 -9.96
N THR A 12 -0.69 -14.22 -9.65
CA THR A 12 0.32 -14.43 -8.61
C THR A 12 -0.30 -14.45 -7.22
N LEU A 13 -1.30 -13.61 -6.94
CA LEU A 13 -2.06 -13.65 -5.68
C LEU A 13 -2.78 -15.01 -5.51
N ASP A 14 -3.38 -15.56 -6.58
CA ASP A 14 -4.01 -16.89 -6.52
C ASP A 14 -2.99 -18.01 -6.29
N GLU A 15 -1.78 -17.88 -6.83
CA GLU A 15 -0.65 -18.80 -6.67
C GLU A 15 -0.14 -18.86 -5.24
N VAL A 16 0.04 -17.68 -4.58
CA VAL A 16 0.63 -17.58 -3.23
C VAL A 16 -0.39 -17.80 -2.11
N LEU A 17 -1.66 -17.47 -2.33
CA LEU A 17 -2.71 -17.66 -1.33
C LEU A 17 -2.97 -19.15 -1.06
N PRO A 18 -3.23 -19.55 0.20
CA PRO A 18 -3.57 -20.93 0.55
C PRO A 18 -4.72 -21.44 -0.32
N LYS A 19 -4.62 -22.67 -0.81
CA LYS A 19 -5.67 -23.27 -1.65
C LYS A 19 -6.96 -23.47 -0.86
N SER A 20 -8.11 -23.28 -1.53
CA SER A 20 -9.41 -23.54 -0.92
C SER A 20 -9.50 -25.00 -0.45
N GLY A 21 -10.03 -25.19 0.76
CA GLY A 21 -10.11 -26.52 1.37
C GLY A 21 -8.86 -27.00 2.11
N GLY A 22 -7.81 -26.15 2.20
CA GLY A 22 -6.64 -26.37 3.08
C GLY A 22 -7.07 -26.44 4.56
N ARG A 23 -6.20 -26.94 5.43
CA ARG A 23 -6.49 -26.99 6.86
C ARG A 23 -5.66 -25.91 7.60
N PRO A 24 -6.30 -25.04 8.40
CA PRO A 24 -7.74 -24.90 8.63
C PRO A 24 -8.48 -24.25 7.44
N ALA A 25 -9.61 -24.83 7.04
CA ALA A 25 -10.34 -24.39 5.84
C ALA A 25 -10.91 -22.97 5.99
N GLU A 26 -11.32 -22.59 7.20
CA GLU A 26 -11.88 -21.27 7.49
C GLU A 26 -10.85 -20.16 7.32
N LEU A 27 -9.61 -20.34 7.79
CA LEU A 27 -8.52 -19.38 7.61
C LEU A 27 -8.22 -19.17 6.12
N SER A 28 -8.08 -20.26 5.35
CA SER A 28 -7.83 -20.19 3.92
C SER A 28 -8.96 -19.47 3.17
N ALA A 29 -10.21 -19.73 3.55
CA ALA A 29 -11.39 -19.08 2.96
C ALA A 29 -11.42 -17.57 3.30
N ALA A 30 -11.11 -17.21 4.56
CA ALA A 30 -11.12 -15.83 5.01
C ALA A 30 -9.97 -15.00 4.40
N MET A 31 -8.74 -15.55 4.27
CA MET A 31 -7.62 -14.90 3.57
C MET A 31 -7.96 -14.63 2.11
N ARG A 32 -8.50 -15.64 1.39
CA ARG A 32 -8.94 -15.46 0.01
C ARG A 32 -10.07 -14.45 -0.12
N TYR A 33 -10.98 -14.43 0.84
CA TYR A 33 -12.05 -13.44 0.88
C TYR A 33 -11.49 -12.03 1.05
N ALA A 34 -10.60 -11.79 2.02
CA ALA A 34 -9.96 -10.50 2.27
C ALA A 34 -9.33 -9.93 0.99
N VAL A 35 -8.46 -10.70 0.34
CA VAL A 35 -7.76 -10.29 -0.88
C VAL A 35 -8.72 -10.21 -2.09
N GLY A 36 -9.73 -11.08 -2.16
CA GLY A 36 -10.70 -11.18 -3.26
C GLY A 36 -11.86 -10.16 -3.20
N THR A 37 -11.94 -9.30 -2.17
CA THR A 37 -12.98 -8.25 -2.11
C THR A 37 -12.83 -7.18 -3.18
N GLY A 38 -11.74 -7.22 -3.94
CA GLY A 38 -11.44 -6.29 -5.02
C GLY A 38 -10.49 -5.18 -4.59
N GLY A 39 -10.38 -4.15 -5.43
CA GLY A 39 -9.50 -3.01 -5.21
C GLY A 39 -8.81 -2.57 -6.49
N LYS A 40 -8.27 -1.35 -6.49
CA LYS A 40 -7.60 -0.78 -7.67
C LYS A 40 -6.21 -1.38 -7.94
N ARG A 41 -5.68 -2.21 -7.02
CA ARG A 41 -4.33 -2.82 -7.10
C ARG A 41 -3.22 -1.81 -7.40
N ILE A 42 -3.31 -0.61 -6.83
CA ILE A 42 -2.38 0.50 -7.15
C ILE A 42 -0.95 0.14 -6.74
N ARG A 43 -0.74 -0.37 -5.53
CA ARG A 43 0.59 -0.71 -5.01
C ARG A 43 1.29 -1.80 -5.83
N PRO A 44 0.66 -2.94 -6.13
CA PRO A 44 1.28 -3.93 -7.02
C PRO A 44 1.50 -3.42 -8.45
N LEU A 45 0.63 -2.55 -8.99
CA LEU A 45 0.85 -1.91 -10.29
C LEU A 45 2.10 -1.04 -10.29
N ILE A 46 2.32 -0.25 -9.22
CA ILE A 46 3.55 0.52 -9.04
C ILE A 46 4.77 -0.40 -8.98
N CYS A 47 4.69 -1.51 -8.22
CA CYS A 47 5.79 -2.46 -8.08
C CYS A 47 6.20 -3.04 -9.45
N LEU A 48 5.25 -3.55 -10.23
CA LEU A 48 5.53 -4.09 -11.56
C LEU A 48 6.11 -3.04 -12.51
N ALA A 49 5.52 -1.84 -12.53
CA ALA A 49 5.98 -0.76 -13.40
C ALA A 49 7.35 -0.22 -12.99
N SER A 50 7.70 -0.25 -11.70
CA SER A 50 9.01 0.16 -11.22
C SER A 50 10.12 -0.79 -11.65
N ALA A 51 9.86 -2.09 -11.73
CA ALA A 51 10.80 -3.04 -12.31
C ALA A 51 11.09 -2.73 -13.78
N VAL A 52 10.07 -2.40 -14.55
CA VAL A 52 10.22 -2.01 -15.95
C VAL A 52 10.96 -0.67 -16.09
N ALA A 53 10.70 0.28 -15.20
CA ALA A 53 11.34 1.59 -15.20
C ALA A 53 12.86 1.54 -14.98
N VAL A 54 13.37 0.49 -14.34
CA VAL A 54 14.82 0.27 -14.17
C VAL A 54 15.44 -0.67 -15.22
N GLY A 55 14.67 -1.06 -16.25
CA GLY A 55 15.14 -1.91 -17.35
C GLY A 55 14.91 -3.42 -17.14
N GLY A 56 14.27 -3.82 -16.05
CA GLY A 56 13.82 -5.19 -15.82
C GLY A 56 12.46 -5.46 -16.46
N SER A 57 11.80 -6.53 -16.04
CA SER A 57 10.49 -6.93 -16.52
C SER A 57 9.44 -6.93 -15.40
N ALA A 58 8.15 -6.83 -15.75
CA ALA A 58 7.07 -6.98 -14.80
C ALA A 58 7.08 -8.37 -14.13
N GLU A 59 7.49 -9.40 -14.84
CA GLU A 59 7.60 -10.77 -14.32
C GLU A 59 8.62 -10.87 -13.18
N ASP A 60 9.74 -10.12 -13.23
CA ASP A 60 10.73 -10.08 -12.15
C ASP A 60 10.13 -9.60 -10.82
N ALA A 61 9.14 -8.72 -10.88
CA ALA A 61 8.53 -8.12 -9.69
C ALA A 61 7.18 -8.76 -9.29
N ARG A 62 6.74 -9.86 -9.90
CA ARG A 62 5.41 -10.43 -9.64
C ARG A 62 5.20 -10.86 -8.19
N TYR A 63 6.19 -11.49 -7.56
CA TYR A 63 6.12 -11.87 -6.15
C TYR A 63 6.23 -10.67 -5.19
N PRO A 64 7.16 -9.72 -5.36
CA PRO A 64 7.14 -8.45 -4.63
C PRO A 64 5.82 -7.68 -4.76
N ALA A 65 5.19 -7.70 -5.94
CA ALA A 65 3.88 -7.09 -6.17
C ALA A 65 2.76 -7.80 -5.39
N ALA A 66 2.77 -9.12 -5.35
CA ALA A 66 1.86 -9.88 -4.51
C ALA A 66 2.11 -9.61 -3.01
N ALA A 67 3.37 -9.56 -2.59
CA ALA A 67 3.76 -9.31 -1.21
C ALA A 67 3.25 -7.97 -0.69
N ILE A 68 3.44 -6.89 -1.44
CA ILE A 68 2.94 -5.56 -1.00
C ILE A 68 1.41 -5.49 -0.97
N GLU A 69 0.71 -6.22 -1.85
CA GLU A 69 -0.75 -6.29 -1.81
C GLU A 69 -1.25 -7.11 -0.61
N LEU A 70 -0.56 -8.21 -0.25
CA LEU A 70 -0.86 -8.99 0.95
C LEU A 70 -0.67 -8.15 2.22
N LEU A 71 0.45 -7.42 2.31
CA LEU A 71 0.72 -6.51 3.42
C LEU A 71 -0.34 -5.40 3.50
N HIS A 72 -0.75 -4.83 2.37
CA HIS A 72 -1.83 -3.85 2.36
C HIS A 72 -3.17 -4.45 2.81
N ASN A 73 -3.51 -5.68 2.38
CA ASN A 73 -4.76 -6.31 2.82
C ASN A 73 -4.75 -6.66 4.32
N TYR A 74 -3.58 -7.02 4.89
CA TYR A 74 -3.46 -7.19 6.34
C TYR A 74 -3.86 -5.91 7.07
N THR A 75 -3.36 -4.74 6.65
CA THR A 75 -3.70 -3.49 7.31
C THR A 75 -5.20 -3.22 7.26
N LEU A 76 -5.83 -3.41 6.10
CA LEU A 76 -7.28 -3.22 5.96
C LEU A 76 -8.10 -4.15 6.84
N VAL A 77 -7.69 -5.42 6.97
CA VAL A 77 -8.39 -6.40 7.83
C VAL A 77 -8.32 -5.99 9.29
N HIS A 78 -7.16 -5.49 9.75
CA HIS A 78 -7.00 -5.05 11.13
C HIS A 78 -7.64 -3.68 11.39
N ASP A 79 -7.58 -2.75 10.44
CA ASP A 79 -8.24 -1.45 10.55
C ASP A 79 -9.77 -1.61 10.69
N ASP A 80 -10.38 -2.58 10.01
CA ASP A 80 -11.82 -2.85 10.09
C ASP A 80 -12.29 -3.37 11.47
N LEU A 81 -11.41 -3.86 12.34
CA LEU A 81 -11.77 -4.48 13.63
C LEU A 81 -12.55 -3.52 14.55
N PRO A 82 -13.45 -4.04 15.44
CA PRO A 82 -14.19 -3.21 16.39
C PRO A 82 -13.32 -2.33 17.31
N ALA A 83 -12.09 -2.76 17.59
CA ALA A 83 -11.13 -2.02 18.42
C ALA A 83 -10.38 -0.91 17.63
N MET A 84 -10.60 -0.82 16.32
CA MET A 84 -9.98 0.11 15.40
C MET A 84 -11.07 1.03 14.79
N ASP A 85 -11.32 0.94 13.48
CA ASP A 85 -12.31 1.77 12.79
C ASP A 85 -13.75 1.25 12.97
N ASN A 86 -13.92 0.00 13.41
CA ASN A 86 -15.22 -0.68 13.61
C ASN A 86 -16.09 -0.68 12.33
N ASP A 87 -15.46 -0.88 11.19
CA ASP A 87 -16.13 -0.91 9.91
C ASP A 87 -16.82 -2.26 9.67
N MET A 88 -18.13 -2.25 9.46
CA MET A 88 -18.91 -3.46 9.17
C MET A 88 -18.86 -3.85 7.69
N GLU A 89 -18.62 -2.90 6.80
CA GLU A 89 -18.58 -3.09 5.35
C GLU A 89 -17.37 -2.36 4.75
N ARG A 90 -16.74 -2.99 3.75
CA ARG A 90 -15.67 -2.43 2.94
C ARG A 90 -15.90 -2.74 1.46
N ARG A 91 -15.90 -1.72 0.62
CA ARG A 91 -16.15 -1.86 -0.84
C ARG A 91 -17.49 -2.54 -1.14
N GLY A 92 -18.52 -2.26 -0.34
CA GLY A 92 -19.87 -2.83 -0.49
C GLY A 92 -19.99 -4.31 -0.14
N LYS A 93 -19.03 -4.85 0.63
CA LYS A 93 -19.06 -6.23 1.15
C LYS A 93 -18.79 -6.23 2.65
N PRO A 94 -19.37 -7.19 3.42
CA PRO A 94 -19.04 -7.36 4.82
C PRO A 94 -17.52 -7.45 5.04
N THR A 95 -17.01 -6.83 6.11
CA THR A 95 -15.60 -6.94 6.49
C THR A 95 -15.27 -8.36 6.96
N VAL A 96 -13.98 -8.68 7.11
CA VAL A 96 -13.58 -10.04 7.53
C VAL A 96 -14.11 -10.35 8.91
N TRP A 97 -14.04 -9.41 9.86
CA TRP A 97 -14.56 -9.64 11.22
C TRP A 97 -16.07 -9.81 11.25
N THR A 98 -16.83 -9.07 10.45
CA THR A 98 -18.29 -9.19 10.34
C THR A 98 -18.69 -10.57 9.80
N LYS A 99 -17.91 -11.10 8.84
CA LYS A 99 -18.24 -12.35 8.16
C LYS A 99 -17.70 -13.60 8.85
N PHE A 100 -16.50 -13.53 9.44
CA PHE A 100 -15.77 -14.68 9.98
C PHE A 100 -15.50 -14.56 11.49
N GLY A 101 -15.90 -13.44 12.13
CA GLY A 101 -15.67 -13.15 13.53
C GLY A 101 -14.32 -12.47 13.82
N GLU A 102 -14.24 -11.75 14.95
CA GLU A 102 -13.07 -10.94 15.32
C GLU A 102 -11.79 -11.77 15.46
N ALA A 103 -11.84 -12.91 16.15
CA ALA A 103 -10.67 -13.76 16.33
C ALA A 103 -10.09 -14.24 15.00
N ASN A 104 -10.96 -14.63 14.04
CA ASN A 104 -10.51 -15.01 12.72
C ASN A 104 -9.95 -13.81 11.94
N ALA A 105 -10.52 -12.61 12.09
CA ALA A 105 -9.99 -11.42 11.42
C ALA A 105 -8.57 -11.06 11.92
N ILE A 106 -8.32 -11.15 13.22
CA ILE A 106 -6.97 -10.96 13.78
C ILE A 106 -6.00 -11.97 13.16
N LEU A 107 -6.34 -13.27 13.19
CA LEU A 107 -5.49 -14.34 12.65
C LEU A 107 -5.31 -14.24 11.13
N VAL A 108 -6.31 -13.76 10.40
CA VAL A 108 -6.20 -13.50 8.95
C VAL A 108 -5.20 -12.39 8.66
N GLY A 109 -5.23 -11.28 9.42
CA GLY A 109 -4.25 -10.21 9.27
C GLY A 109 -2.82 -10.72 9.54
N ASP A 110 -2.62 -11.44 10.65
CA ASP A 110 -1.31 -12.04 11.00
C ASP A 110 -0.82 -12.99 9.90
N ALA A 111 -1.71 -13.84 9.38
CA ALA A 111 -1.36 -14.79 8.32
C ALA A 111 -1.05 -14.09 6.98
N LEU A 112 -1.79 -13.03 6.61
CA LEU A 112 -1.52 -12.24 5.40
C LEU A 112 -0.17 -11.51 5.51
N GLN A 113 0.15 -10.96 6.69
CA GLN A 113 1.45 -10.33 6.94
C GLN A 113 2.60 -11.34 6.81
N ALA A 114 2.49 -12.52 7.42
CA ALA A 114 3.49 -13.56 7.31
C ALA A 114 3.66 -14.05 5.85
N LEU A 115 2.54 -14.26 5.15
CA LEU A 115 2.53 -14.68 3.75
C LEU A 115 3.14 -13.61 2.81
N ALA A 116 3.03 -12.33 3.16
CA ALA A 116 3.68 -11.26 2.41
C ALA A 116 5.21 -11.43 2.40
N PHE A 117 5.83 -11.76 3.54
CA PHE A 117 7.27 -12.03 3.61
C PHE A 117 7.65 -13.31 2.87
N GLU A 118 6.83 -14.37 2.96
CA GLU A 118 7.04 -15.60 2.19
C GLU A 118 6.98 -15.34 0.67
N ALA A 119 6.01 -14.55 0.21
CA ALA A 119 5.91 -14.16 -1.18
C ALA A 119 7.12 -13.33 -1.62
N ALA A 120 7.54 -12.33 -0.82
CA ALA A 120 8.70 -11.48 -1.11
C ALA A 120 10.01 -12.29 -1.25
N ALA A 121 10.16 -13.37 -0.46
CA ALA A 121 11.32 -14.26 -0.51
C ALA A 121 11.47 -15.01 -1.85
N ASN A 122 10.42 -15.07 -2.68
CA ASN A 122 10.46 -15.66 -4.02
C ASN A 122 10.91 -14.67 -5.12
N ALA A 123 11.34 -13.46 -4.76
CA ALA A 123 11.91 -12.53 -5.73
C ALA A 123 13.16 -13.10 -6.40
N PRO A 124 13.40 -12.84 -7.70
CA PRO A 124 14.51 -13.45 -8.44
C PRO A 124 15.87 -12.91 -8.03
N ARG A 125 15.94 -11.74 -7.37
CA ARG A 125 17.18 -11.07 -6.92
C ARG A 125 16.89 -10.06 -5.82
N ASN A 126 17.95 -9.59 -5.14
CA ASN A 126 17.90 -8.54 -4.11
C ASN A 126 16.83 -8.83 -3.01
N VAL A 127 16.71 -10.11 -2.63
CA VAL A 127 15.67 -10.58 -1.70
C VAL A 127 15.81 -9.90 -0.34
N ALA A 128 17.01 -9.69 0.14
CA ALA A 128 17.26 -9.04 1.43
C ALA A 128 16.76 -7.59 1.44
N GLU A 129 17.05 -6.84 0.38
CA GLU A 129 16.62 -5.45 0.21
C GLU A 129 15.09 -5.35 0.06
N ILE A 130 14.47 -6.29 -0.67
CA ILE A 130 13.02 -6.38 -0.85
C ILE A 130 12.33 -6.67 0.49
N ILE A 131 12.81 -7.63 1.26
CA ILE A 131 12.29 -7.98 2.58
C ILE A 131 12.48 -6.81 3.55
N ALA A 132 13.63 -6.14 3.52
CA ALA A 132 13.90 -4.97 4.36
C ALA A 132 12.94 -3.81 4.04
N ALA A 133 12.68 -3.54 2.75
CA ALA A 133 11.72 -2.51 2.33
C ALA A 133 10.29 -2.84 2.77
N LEU A 134 9.87 -4.11 2.61
CA LEU A 134 8.56 -4.58 3.05
C LEU A 134 8.40 -4.46 4.58
N GLY A 135 9.41 -4.87 5.34
CA GLY A 135 9.41 -4.79 6.80
C GLY A 135 9.38 -3.36 7.32
N ALA A 136 10.18 -2.47 6.73
CA ALA A 136 10.19 -1.05 7.08
C ALA A 136 8.81 -0.40 6.86
N ALA A 137 8.16 -0.69 5.72
CA ALA A 137 6.82 -0.18 5.45
C ALA A 137 5.76 -0.77 6.40
N GLY A 138 5.87 -2.04 6.77
CA GLY A 138 4.98 -2.67 7.75
C GLY A 138 5.07 -1.98 9.11
N VAL A 139 6.27 -1.68 9.60
CA VAL A 139 6.48 -0.90 10.84
C VAL A 139 5.95 0.52 10.70
N GLY A 140 6.27 1.19 9.57
CA GLY A 140 5.82 2.57 9.31
C GLY A 140 4.30 2.69 9.34
N VAL A 141 3.58 1.79 8.66
CA VAL A 141 2.10 1.81 8.68
C VAL A 141 1.54 1.67 10.09
N VAL A 142 2.11 0.79 10.92
CA VAL A 142 1.68 0.65 12.33
C VAL A 142 1.94 1.94 13.11
N GLN A 143 3.10 2.57 12.92
CA GLN A 143 3.41 3.86 13.56
C GLN A 143 2.42 4.95 13.13
N GLY A 144 2.13 5.03 11.81
CA GLY A 144 1.14 5.98 11.27
C GLY A 144 -0.26 5.74 11.83
N GLN A 145 -0.67 4.48 11.97
CA GLN A 145 -1.97 4.12 12.53
C GLN A 145 -2.08 4.48 14.02
N VAL A 146 -1.02 4.27 14.81
CA VAL A 146 -0.98 4.68 16.24
C VAL A 146 -1.20 6.19 16.37
N GLU A 147 -0.54 7.01 15.56
CA GLU A 147 -0.71 8.47 15.56
C GLU A 147 -2.12 8.87 15.07
N ASP A 148 -2.66 8.17 14.09
CA ASP A 148 -4.00 8.46 13.57
C ASP A 148 -5.09 8.17 14.61
N ILE A 149 -5.00 7.05 15.33
CA ILE A 149 -5.90 6.73 16.45
C ILE A 149 -5.80 7.79 17.55
N ALA A 150 -4.59 8.23 17.89
CA ALA A 150 -4.37 9.27 18.90
C ALA A 150 -5.00 10.62 18.49
N ARG A 151 -5.05 10.92 17.19
CA ARG A 151 -5.73 12.10 16.65
C ARG A 151 -7.24 12.06 16.82
N VAL A 152 -7.85 10.89 16.64
CA VAL A 152 -9.31 10.70 16.72
C VAL A 152 -9.80 10.63 18.18
N CYS A 153 -8.95 10.21 19.12
CA CYS A 153 -9.28 10.17 20.54
C CYS A 153 -9.36 11.60 21.12
N ALA A 154 -10.55 12.21 21.03
CA ALA A 154 -10.86 13.53 21.59
C ALA A 154 -10.66 13.60 23.10
N PRO A 155 -10.50 14.81 23.70
CA PRO A 155 -10.42 15.00 25.15
C PRO A 155 -11.65 14.40 25.86
N GLY A 156 -11.42 13.41 26.72
CA GLY A 156 -12.48 12.70 27.46
C GLY A 156 -12.56 11.20 27.20
N SER A 157 -11.78 10.65 26.27
CA SER A 157 -11.60 9.19 26.15
C SER A 157 -10.66 8.69 27.25
N ASP A 158 -10.90 7.44 27.74
CA ASP A 158 -10.02 6.77 28.72
C ASP A 158 -8.63 6.41 28.19
N VAL A 159 -8.31 6.78 26.94
CA VAL A 159 -7.00 6.63 26.33
C VAL A 159 -6.14 7.85 26.70
N PRO A 160 -4.95 7.66 27.30
CA PRO A 160 -4.07 8.77 27.63
C PRO A 160 -3.78 9.61 26.40
N SER A 161 -4.18 10.90 26.41
CA SER A 161 -3.84 11.83 25.33
C SER A 161 -2.31 11.93 25.22
N VAL A 162 -1.77 11.60 24.05
CA VAL A 162 -0.38 11.91 23.75
C VAL A 162 -0.23 13.44 23.81
N PRO A 163 0.76 14.00 24.54
CA PRO A 163 0.82 15.44 24.82
C PRO A 163 1.08 16.35 23.61
N ASN A 164 1.25 15.78 22.42
CA ASN A 164 1.51 16.53 21.19
C ASN A 164 0.36 16.35 20.20
N VAL A 165 -0.04 17.42 19.52
CA VAL A 165 -0.92 17.37 18.36
C VAL A 165 -0.26 16.42 17.34
N PRO A 166 -0.98 15.37 16.89
CA PRO A 166 -0.42 14.44 15.94
C PRO A 166 0.12 15.18 14.70
N ASP A 167 1.34 14.89 14.32
CA ASP A 167 1.95 15.46 13.12
C ASP A 167 1.29 14.82 11.89
N VAL A 168 0.41 15.57 11.24
CA VAL A 168 -0.30 15.13 10.04
C VAL A 168 0.68 14.68 8.96
N SER A 169 1.84 15.34 8.86
CA SER A 169 2.85 14.93 7.88
C SER A 169 3.42 13.54 8.20
N PHE A 170 3.56 13.22 9.48
CA PHE A 170 3.96 11.90 9.94
C PHE A 170 2.92 10.83 9.56
N ILE A 171 1.64 11.10 9.84
CA ILE A 171 0.54 10.17 9.50
C ILE A 171 0.51 9.92 7.98
N TYR A 172 0.53 10.97 7.16
CA TYR A 172 0.49 10.85 5.70
C TYR A 172 1.67 10.08 5.13
N THR A 173 2.86 10.32 5.70
CA THR A 173 4.06 9.58 5.31
C THR A 173 3.94 8.11 5.67
N HIS A 174 3.65 7.81 6.93
CA HIS A 174 3.75 6.44 7.44
C HIS A 174 2.50 5.60 7.18
N LYS A 175 1.29 6.13 7.40
CA LYS A 175 0.06 5.40 7.14
C LYS A 175 -0.17 5.16 5.64
N THR A 176 0.21 6.13 4.79
CA THR A 176 -0.11 6.08 3.35
C THR A 176 1.13 5.91 2.47
N ALA A 177 2.10 6.83 2.53
CA ALA A 177 3.18 6.87 1.55
C ALA A 177 4.19 5.73 1.69
N ASP A 178 4.45 5.18 2.88
CA ASP A 178 5.41 4.09 3.07
C ASP A 178 5.09 2.84 2.24
N LEU A 179 3.81 2.49 2.10
CA LEU A 179 3.42 1.37 1.24
C LEU A 179 3.62 1.66 -0.26
N PHE A 180 3.51 2.91 -0.69
CA PHE A 180 3.86 3.32 -2.06
C PHE A 180 5.38 3.24 -2.27
N VAL A 181 6.15 3.72 -1.30
CA VAL A 181 7.62 3.65 -1.31
C VAL A 181 8.10 2.21 -1.37
N ALA A 182 7.57 1.33 -0.51
CA ALA A 182 7.91 -0.08 -0.55
C ALA A 182 7.57 -0.71 -1.91
N ALA A 183 6.37 -0.44 -2.44
CA ALA A 183 5.96 -0.96 -3.74
C ALA A 183 6.97 -0.59 -4.84
N ALA A 184 7.36 0.68 -4.92
CA ALA A 184 8.27 1.17 -5.95
C ALA A 184 9.70 0.64 -5.76
N THR A 185 10.23 0.67 -4.53
CA THR A 185 11.59 0.22 -4.25
C THR A 185 11.75 -1.29 -4.40
N MET A 186 10.78 -2.07 -3.92
CA MET A 186 10.76 -3.53 -4.13
C MET A 186 10.75 -3.90 -5.61
N GLY A 187 9.93 -3.18 -6.41
CA GLY A 187 9.92 -3.34 -7.86
C GLY A 187 11.26 -2.98 -8.50
N GLY A 188 11.86 -1.87 -8.09
CA GLY A 188 13.18 -1.44 -8.53
C GLY A 188 14.27 -2.48 -8.25
N TYR A 189 14.32 -3.01 -7.03
CA TYR A 189 15.25 -4.07 -6.65
C TYR A 189 15.01 -5.36 -7.45
N ALA A 190 13.76 -5.80 -7.59
CA ALA A 190 13.40 -6.99 -8.35
C ALA A 190 13.78 -6.85 -9.84
N GLY A 191 13.61 -5.67 -10.42
CA GLY A 191 14.04 -5.35 -11.79
C GLY A 191 15.54 -5.22 -11.98
N GLY A 192 16.34 -5.25 -10.90
CA GLY A 192 17.80 -5.13 -10.95
C GLY A 192 18.31 -3.69 -11.03
N GLY A 193 17.50 -2.72 -10.59
CA GLY A 193 17.90 -1.32 -10.51
C GLY A 193 19.08 -1.11 -9.56
N ASP A 194 19.98 -0.21 -9.93
CA ASP A 194 21.04 0.26 -9.05
C ASP A 194 20.51 1.17 -7.92
N ALA A 195 21.36 1.48 -6.96
CA ALA A 195 20.98 2.30 -5.81
C ALA A 195 20.44 3.70 -6.22
N ALA A 196 21.01 4.29 -7.27
CA ALA A 196 20.56 5.60 -7.75
C ALA A 196 19.15 5.53 -8.39
N SER A 197 18.88 4.49 -9.16
CA SER A 197 17.57 4.24 -9.76
C SER A 197 16.51 3.93 -8.69
N VAL A 198 16.85 3.13 -7.68
CA VAL A 198 15.95 2.82 -6.57
C VAL A 198 15.63 4.07 -5.75
N GLU A 199 16.61 4.97 -5.52
CA GLU A 199 16.37 6.24 -4.81
C GLU A 199 15.44 7.18 -5.60
N LYS A 200 15.55 7.22 -6.92
CA LYS A 200 14.58 7.94 -7.78
C LYS A 200 13.16 7.36 -7.65
N LEU A 201 13.04 6.04 -7.62
CA LEU A 201 11.75 5.37 -7.40
C LEU A 201 11.19 5.64 -6.00
N ARG A 202 12.05 5.71 -4.98
CA ARG A 202 11.68 6.13 -3.62
C ARG A 202 11.10 7.53 -3.63
N ALA A 203 11.82 8.49 -4.22
CA ALA A 203 11.36 9.88 -4.32
C ALA A 203 10.06 10.01 -5.11
N PHE A 204 9.93 9.28 -6.22
CA PHE A 204 8.68 9.18 -6.98
C PHE A 204 7.52 8.74 -6.09
N ALA A 205 7.68 7.61 -5.39
CA ALA A 205 6.61 6.98 -4.65
C ALA A 205 6.22 7.73 -3.37
N LEU A 206 7.18 8.35 -2.69
CA LEU A 206 6.92 9.22 -1.54
C LEU A 206 6.03 10.39 -1.95
N ASN A 207 6.41 11.11 -2.98
CA ASN A 207 5.63 12.25 -3.46
C ASN A 207 4.26 11.82 -4.01
N LEU A 208 4.18 10.66 -4.68
CA LEU A 208 2.90 10.12 -5.15
C LEU A 208 1.97 9.74 -4.00
N GLY A 209 2.50 9.11 -2.94
CA GLY A 209 1.71 8.73 -1.76
C GLY A 209 1.17 9.96 -1.01
N LEU A 210 1.99 11.01 -0.88
CA LEU A 210 1.56 12.28 -0.30
C LEU A 210 0.50 12.98 -1.18
N ALA A 211 0.72 13.04 -2.51
CA ALA A 211 -0.26 13.58 -3.45
C ALA A 211 -1.60 12.85 -3.37
N PHE A 212 -1.54 11.52 -3.27
CA PHE A 212 -2.72 10.67 -3.13
C PHE A 212 -3.52 11.01 -1.86
N GLN A 213 -2.85 11.18 -0.72
CA GLN A 213 -3.50 11.53 0.54
C GLN A 213 -4.10 12.93 0.52
N TYR A 214 -3.36 13.93 0.01
CA TYR A 214 -3.90 15.28 -0.14
C TYR A 214 -5.13 15.33 -1.06
N GLU A 215 -5.17 14.50 -2.12
CA GLU A 215 -6.31 14.40 -3.01
C GLU A 215 -7.51 13.73 -2.32
N ASP A 216 -7.29 12.66 -1.55
CA ASP A 216 -8.34 12.01 -0.76
C ASP A 216 -8.94 13.00 0.25
N ASP A 217 -8.12 13.77 0.98
CA ASP A 217 -8.58 14.81 1.91
C ASP A 217 -9.40 15.92 1.21
N LEU A 218 -9.05 16.29 -0.03
CA LEU A 218 -9.84 17.25 -0.82
C LEU A 218 -11.21 16.70 -1.18
N LEU A 219 -11.29 15.42 -1.53
CA LEU A 219 -12.53 14.75 -1.91
C LEU A 219 -13.46 14.55 -0.72
N ASP A 220 -12.88 14.18 0.44
CA ASP A 220 -13.61 13.91 1.67
C ASP A 220 -13.94 15.20 2.45
N GLY A 221 -13.22 16.30 2.16
CA GLY A 221 -13.44 17.61 2.78
C GLY A 221 -12.92 17.73 4.21
N ASP A 222 -11.98 16.88 4.60
CA ASP A 222 -11.41 16.78 5.96
C ASP A 222 -9.94 17.22 6.07
N SER A 223 -9.41 17.88 5.04
CA SER A 223 -8.05 18.40 5.03
C SER A 223 -7.75 19.31 6.22
N PRO A 224 -6.61 19.17 6.90
CA PRO A 224 -6.16 20.06 7.96
C PRO A 224 -5.71 21.44 7.43
N TYR A 225 -5.59 21.58 6.10
CA TYR A 225 -5.20 22.80 5.42
C TYR A 225 -6.39 23.45 4.70
N SER A 226 -6.25 24.73 4.35
CA SER A 226 -7.25 25.36 3.47
C SER A 226 -7.29 24.62 2.10
N ARG A 227 -8.46 24.60 1.47
CA ARG A 227 -8.65 23.97 0.15
C ARG A 227 -7.59 24.42 -0.86
N GLU A 228 -7.34 25.73 -0.94
CA GLU A 228 -6.35 26.31 -1.85
C GLU A 228 -4.92 25.75 -1.58
N LYS A 229 -4.54 25.65 -0.30
CA LYS A 229 -3.24 25.08 0.09
C LYS A 229 -3.16 23.59 -0.22
N THR A 230 -4.22 22.83 0.03
CA THR A 230 -4.25 21.39 -0.29
C THR A 230 -4.15 21.16 -1.78
N GLU A 231 -4.87 21.92 -2.61
CA GLU A 231 -4.74 21.87 -4.07
C GLU A 231 -3.33 22.23 -4.56
N ALA A 232 -2.66 23.18 -3.91
CA ALA A 232 -1.25 23.49 -4.23
C ALA A 232 -0.33 22.32 -3.87
N LEU A 233 -0.48 21.72 -2.68
CA LEU A 233 0.28 20.54 -2.26
C LEU A 233 0.09 19.34 -3.21
N VAL A 234 -1.14 19.09 -3.64
CA VAL A 234 -1.45 18.06 -4.65
C VAL A 234 -0.65 18.31 -5.93
N ARG A 235 -0.69 19.53 -6.47
CA ARG A 235 0.04 19.87 -7.71
C ARG A 235 1.56 19.76 -7.54
N GLU A 236 2.10 20.28 -6.45
CA GLU A 236 3.54 20.28 -6.17
C GLU A 236 4.08 18.85 -6.01
N THR A 237 3.43 18.04 -5.17
CA THR A 237 3.86 16.66 -4.93
C THR A 237 3.69 15.78 -6.17
N THR A 238 2.64 15.98 -6.96
CA THR A 238 2.48 15.26 -8.24
C THR A 238 3.59 15.62 -9.22
N ALA A 239 3.90 16.91 -9.37
CA ALA A 239 4.97 17.35 -10.25
C ALA A 239 6.34 16.80 -9.79
N ALA A 240 6.62 16.84 -8.48
CA ALA A 240 7.85 16.28 -7.90
C ALA A 240 7.94 14.76 -8.11
N SER A 241 6.81 14.04 -7.96
CA SER A 241 6.74 12.61 -8.24
C SER A 241 7.15 12.31 -9.69
N ILE A 242 6.53 12.95 -10.67
CA ILE A 242 6.84 12.73 -12.09
C ILE A 242 8.28 13.13 -12.43
N ALA A 243 8.77 14.23 -11.86
CA ALA A 243 10.14 14.71 -12.09
C ALA A 243 11.20 13.70 -11.58
N ALA A 244 10.92 13.00 -10.47
CA ALA A 244 11.83 12.00 -9.90
C ALA A 244 12.11 10.83 -10.86
N LEU A 245 11.22 10.54 -11.81
CA LEU A 245 11.41 9.48 -12.80
C LEU A 245 12.43 9.83 -13.90
N ALA A 246 12.93 11.07 -13.93
CA ALA A 246 13.86 11.50 -14.97
C ALA A 246 15.17 10.71 -14.94
N GLY A 247 15.62 10.25 -16.12
CA GLY A 247 16.88 9.53 -16.28
C GLY A 247 16.88 8.12 -15.69
N LEU A 248 15.72 7.51 -15.46
CA LEU A 248 15.62 6.06 -15.28
C LEU A 248 15.86 5.37 -16.64
N PRO A 249 16.53 4.19 -16.65
CA PRO A 249 16.97 3.57 -17.90
C PRO A 249 15.85 2.88 -18.70
N GLY A 250 14.73 2.54 -18.06
CA GLY A 250 13.61 1.82 -18.67
C GLY A 250 12.40 2.70 -18.97
N ASP A 251 11.26 2.06 -19.26
CA ASP A 251 10.01 2.76 -19.60
C ASP A 251 9.27 3.24 -18.34
N THR A 252 9.13 4.56 -18.22
CA THR A 252 8.44 5.23 -17.11
C THR A 252 7.03 5.70 -17.47
N SER A 253 6.55 5.43 -18.68
CA SER A 253 5.28 5.96 -19.20
C SER A 253 4.08 5.54 -18.34
N PHE A 254 4.07 4.27 -17.88
CA PHE A 254 3.01 3.76 -17.02
C PHE A 254 2.97 4.46 -15.65
N LEU A 255 4.13 4.66 -15.01
CA LEU A 255 4.22 5.35 -13.71
C LEU A 255 3.75 6.80 -13.81
N LYS A 256 4.14 7.52 -14.90
CA LYS A 256 3.68 8.89 -15.16
C LYS A 256 2.16 8.96 -15.33
N ALA A 257 1.61 8.12 -16.20
CA ALA A 257 0.18 8.05 -16.45
C ALA A 257 -0.62 7.66 -15.20
N LEU A 258 -0.05 6.78 -14.36
CA LEU A 258 -0.67 6.39 -13.10
C LEU A 258 -0.69 7.57 -12.11
N ALA A 259 0.40 8.33 -11.98
CA ALA A 259 0.47 9.50 -11.12
C ALA A 259 -0.57 10.57 -11.53
N GLU A 260 -0.63 10.90 -12.82
CA GLU A 260 -1.61 11.85 -13.36
C GLU A 260 -3.05 11.40 -13.11
N LYS A 261 -3.34 10.10 -13.29
CA LYS A 261 -4.68 9.54 -13.07
C LYS A 261 -5.09 9.47 -11.61
N LEU A 262 -4.16 9.24 -10.69
CA LEU A 262 -4.46 9.14 -9.25
C LEU A 262 -4.83 10.48 -8.65
N VAL A 263 -4.31 11.56 -9.20
CA VAL A 263 -4.46 12.92 -8.72
C VAL A 263 -5.45 13.75 -9.53
N GLY A 264 -5.87 13.31 -10.70
CA GLY A 264 -6.90 13.96 -11.52
C GLY A 264 -8.30 13.38 -11.33
N ARG A 265 -8.62 12.90 -10.14
CA ARG A 265 -9.97 12.39 -9.82
C ARG A 265 -10.91 13.58 -9.65
N SER A 266 -11.75 13.85 -10.65
CA SER A 266 -12.89 14.74 -10.45
C SER A 266 -13.95 14.07 -9.57
N VAL A 267 -14.54 14.86 -8.68
CA VAL A 267 -15.71 14.53 -7.86
C VAL A 267 -16.89 14.16 -8.75
#